data_1f7d0095463e521c9480a1b9621355d1
#
_entry.id   1f7d0095463e521c9480a1b9621355d1
#
_cell.length_a   1.000
_cell.length_b   1.000
_cell.length_c   1.000
_cell.angle_alpha   90.00
_cell.angle_beta   90.00
_cell.angle_gamma   90.00
#
_symmetry.space_group_name_H-M   'P 1'
#
loop_
_entity.id
_entity.type
_entity.pdbx_description
1 polymer ?
#
loop_
_entity_poly.entity_id
_entity_poly.type
_entity_poly.pdbx_seq_one_letter_code
_entity_poly.pdbx_strand_id
1 'polypeptide(L)'
;MHAHDCEVSQCAVITAKDLVDGYKDAGYDGIVITNHFDQMTLHILGATPEEQWKAYMRGYELAKEEGERVGLTVILGMEVRLNCGPEDFLVYGATEEFIREHMDLCGCSQKELYEICQENGCVLVQAHPFREPCKIQDPAYLDGVERNFNSGHNNHNENLDAWLKEPERERLIVTRGSDC
;
A
#
# COMPACT_ATOMS: atom_id res chain seq x y z
N MET A 1 -8.58 1.73 2.06
CA MET A 1 -7.34 2.51 1.82
C MET A 1 -6.16 1.60 1.45
N HIS A 2 -6.44 0.34 1.12
CA HIS A 2 -5.48 -0.64 0.63
C HIS A 2 -6.20 -1.41 -0.49
N ALA A 3 -5.85 -1.13 -1.74
CA ALA A 3 -6.51 -1.66 -2.91
C ALA A 3 -5.53 -1.77 -4.09
N HIS A 4 -5.70 -2.83 -4.88
CA HIS A 4 -4.86 -3.18 -6.02
C HIS A 4 -5.67 -3.20 -7.31
N ASP A 5 -5.02 -2.88 -8.42
CA ASP A 5 -5.53 -3.08 -9.77
C ASP A 5 -4.66 -4.07 -10.54
N CYS A 6 -5.27 -4.74 -11.52
CA CYS A 6 -4.58 -5.76 -12.31
C CYS A 6 -3.66 -5.20 -13.40
N GLU A 7 -3.62 -3.90 -13.60
CA GLU A 7 -2.67 -3.23 -14.47
C GLU A 7 -1.24 -3.30 -13.92
N VAL A 8 -1.12 -3.39 -12.58
CA VAL A 8 0.16 -3.40 -11.88
C VAL A 8 0.33 -4.65 -11.02
N SER A 9 -0.65 -4.94 -10.15
CA SER A 9 -0.55 -6.01 -9.14
C SER A 9 -1.06 -7.34 -9.68
N GLN A 10 -0.22 -8.36 -9.72
CA GLN A 10 -0.59 -9.67 -10.26
C GLN A 10 -1.62 -10.45 -9.42
N CYS A 11 -1.77 -10.11 -8.15
CA CYS A 11 -2.78 -10.70 -7.27
C CYS A 11 -4.19 -10.16 -7.55
N ALA A 12 -4.29 -8.97 -8.16
CA ALA A 12 -5.57 -8.34 -8.47
C ALA A 12 -6.17 -8.91 -9.76
N VAL A 13 -7.49 -8.97 -9.81
CA VAL A 13 -8.26 -9.42 -10.98
C VAL A 13 -9.17 -8.32 -11.53
N ILE A 14 -9.26 -7.20 -10.81
CA ILE A 14 -10.12 -6.06 -11.16
C ILE A 14 -9.28 -4.97 -11.82
N THR A 15 -9.81 -4.33 -12.86
CA THR A 15 -9.15 -3.19 -13.50
C THR A 15 -9.23 -1.96 -12.62
N ALA A 16 -8.29 -1.02 -12.81
CA ALA A 16 -8.31 0.27 -12.12
C ALA A 16 -9.65 1.01 -12.28
N LYS A 17 -10.27 0.94 -13.47
CA LYS A 17 -11.58 1.54 -13.74
C LYS A 17 -12.72 0.87 -12.98
N ASP A 18 -12.82 -0.45 -13.07
CA ASP A 18 -13.87 -1.21 -12.38
C ASP A 18 -13.72 -1.09 -10.84
N LEU A 19 -12.49 -0.98 -10.34
CA LEU A 19 -12.21 -0.73 -8.93
C LEU A 19 -12.77 0.62 -8.48
N VAL A 20 -12.52 1.68 -9.26
CA VAL A 20 -13.05 3.03 -8.99
C VAL A 20 -14.58 3.06 -9.04
N ASP A 21 -15.18 2.46 -10.08
CA ASP A 21 -16.63 2.36 -10.21
C ASP A 21 -17.25 1.62 -9.02
N GLY A 22 -16.64 0.49 -8.60
CA GLY A 22 -17.11 -0.29 -7.44
C GLY A 22 -17.08 0.51 -6.13
N TYR A 23 -16.00 1.28 -5.88
CA TYR A 23 -15.93 2.15 -4.71
C TYR A 23 -16.94 3.30 -4.77
N LYS A 24 -17.16 3.87 -5.94
CA LYS A 24 -18.18 4.92 -6.15
C LYS A 24 -19.58 4.38 -5.87
N ASP A 25 -19.92 3.22 -6.42
CA ASP A 25 -21.21 2.55 -6.24
C ASP A 25 -21.46 2.15 -4.78
N ALA A 26 -20.40 1.81 -4.05
CA ALA A 26 -20.44 1.54 -2.62
C ALA A 26 -20.56 2.80 -1.75
N GLY A 27 -20.57 3.99 -2.34
CA GLY A 27 -20.82 5.27 -1.66
C GLY A 27 -19.57 5.89 -1.02
N TYR A 28 -18.38 5.51 -1.45
CA TYR A 28 -17.14 6.15 -0.99
C TYR A 28 -16.89 7.48 -1.69
N ASP A 29 -16.22 8.41 -1.00
CA ASP A 29 -15.80 9.70 -1.55
C ASP A 29 -14.40 9.63 -2.17
N GLY A 30 -13.62 8.60 -1.85
CA GLY A 30 -12.27 8.41 -2.37
C GLY A 30 -11.69 7.03 -2.11
N ILE A 31 -10.63 6.73 -2.85
CA ILE A 31 -9.84 5.50 -2.75
C ILE A 31 -8.35 5.85 -2.76
N VAL A 32 -7.53 5.05 -2.08
CA VAL A 32 -6.07 5.07 -2.26
C VAL A 32 -5.67 3.81 -3.02
N ILE A 33 -5.02 3.99 -4.17
CA ILE A 33 -4.44 2.91 -4.95
C ILE A 33 -3.07 2.59 -4.36
N THR A 34 -2.89 1.35 -3.94
CA THR A 34 -1.67 0.90 -3.24
C THR A 34 -1.12 -0.36 -3.90
N ASN A 35 -0.86 -0.29 -5.19
CA ASN A 35 -0.33 -1.42 -5.92
C ASN A 35 0.99 -1.94 -5.33
N HIS A 36 1.23 -3.23 -5.52
CA HIS A 36 2.47 -3.87 -5.08
C HIS A 36 3.71 -3.21 -5.68
N PHE A 37 4.63 -2.85 -4.79
CA PHE A 37 5.96 -2.36 -5.13
C PHE A 37 6.98 -3.31 -4.51
N ASP A 38 7.28 -4.39 -5.22
CA ASP A 38 8.23 -5.42 -4.84
C ASP A 38 9.12 -5.80 -6.03
N GLN A 39 10.22 -6.46 -5.77
CA GLN A 39 11.21 -6.79 -6.79
C GLN A 39 10.62 -7.63 -7.94
N MET A 40 9.68 -8.55 -7.65
CA MET A 40 9.06 -9.40 -8.66
C MET A 40 8.13 -8.59 -9.56
N THR A 41 7.26 -7.79 -8.96
CA THR A 41 6.36 -6.89 -9.68
C THR A 41 7.14 -5.94 -10.57
N LEU A 42 8.15 -5.26 -10.04
CA LEU A 42 8.99 -4.34 -10.81
C LEU A 42 9.71 -5.03 -11.97
N HIS A 43 10.23 -6.24 -11.77
CA HIS A 43 10.88 -7.01 -12.84
C HIS A 43 9.92 -7.35 -13.99
N ILE A 44 8.64 -7.60 -13.69
CA ILE A 44 7.62 -7.89 -14.70
C ILE A 44 7.23 -6.61 -15.44
N LEU A 45 7.17 -5.48 -14.74
CA LEU A 45 6.78 -4.20 -15.33
C LEU A 45 7.81 -3.62 -16.30
N GLY A 46 9.09 -3.96 -16.18
CA GLY A 46 10.10 -3.48 -17.11
C GLY A 46 11.53 -3.92 -16.80
N ALA A 47 12.42 -3.73 -17.77
CA ALA A 47 13.84 -4.07 -17.66
C ALA A 47 14.68 -2.94 -17.04
N THR A 48 14.20 -1.72 -17.08
CA THR A 48 14.89 -0.52 -16.57
C THR A 48 14.01 0.21 -15.54
N PRO A 49 14.59 0.95 -14.58
CA PRO A 49 13.81 1.73 -13.61
C PRO A 49 12.81 2.68 -14.26
N GLU A 50 13.15 3.29 -15.39
CA GLU A 50 12.23 4.20 -16.11
C GLU A 50 11.04 3.46 -16.72
N GLU A 51 11.25 2.25 -17.29
CA GLU A 51 10.15 1.41 -17.79
C GLU A 51 9.27 0.93 -16.65
N GLN A 52 9.87 0.48 -15.55
CA GLN A 52 9.19 0.03 -14.34
C GLN A 52 8.30 1.14 -13.76
N TRP A 53 8.87 2.34 -13.59
CA TRP A 53 8.13 3.50 -13.10
C TRP A 53 6.92 3.84 -13.99
N LYS A 54 7.11 3.93 -15.31
CA LYS A 54 6.01 4.23 -16.25
C LYS A 54 4.91 3.19 -16.20
N ALA A 55 5.28 1.91 -16.17
CA ALA A 55 4.32 0.83 -16.10
C ALA A 55 3.60 0.80 -14.74
N TYR A 56 4.33 1.07 -13.65
CA TYR A 56 3.76 1.16 -12.30
C TYR A 56 2.72 2.27 -12.18
N MET A 57 3.01 3.44 -12.75
CA MET A 57 2.08 4.58 -12.70
C MET A 57 0.80 4.36 -13.51
N ARG A 58 0.78 3.40 -14.44
CA ARG A 58 -0.34 3.18 -15.35
C ARG A 58 -1.66 2.87 -14.63
N GLY A 59 -1.63 2.05 -13.58
CA GLY A 59 -2.82 1.73 -12.78
C GLY A 59 -3.40 2.98 -12.13
N TYR A 60 -2.55 3.76 -11.46
CA TYR A 60 -2.98 5.03 -10.85
C TYR A 60 -3.53 6.04 -11.86
N GLU A 61 -2.89 6.20 -13.02
CA GLU A 61 -3.34 7.12 -14.08
C GLU A 61 -4.76 6.76 -14.57
N LEU A 62 -5.01 5.46 -14.81
CA LEU A 62 -6.32 4.95 -15.22
C LEU A 62 -7.38 5.13 -14.12
N ALA A 63 -7.02 4.83 -12.87
CA ALA A 63 -7.91 5.05 -11.75
C ALA A 63 -8.25 6.53 -11.56
N LYS A 64 -7.28 7.42 -11.70
CA LYS A 64 -7.45 8.87 -11.59
C LYS A 64 -8.36 9.43 -12.68
N GLU A 65 -8.13 9.03 -13.95
CA GLU A 65 -9.00 9.41 -15.08
C GLU A 65 -10.45 8.99 -14.82
N GLU A 66 -10.65 7.76 -14.36
CA GLU A 66 -11.97 7.26 -14.03
C GLU A 66 -12.59 7.97 -12.83
N GLY A 67 -11.79 8.23 -11.78
CA GLY A 67 -12.23 8.97 -10.60
C GLY A 67 -12.72 10.39 -10.95
N GLU A 68 -12.03 11.09 -11.85
CA GLU A 68 -12.46 12.40 -12.37
C GLU A 68 -13.81 12.28 -13.11
N ARG A 69 -14.00 11.23 -13.89
CA ARG A 69 -15.24 10.97 -14.62
C ARG A 69 -16.44 10.73 -13.71
N VAL A 70 -16.28 9.95 -12.65
CA VAL A 70 -17.38 9.55 -11.75
C VAL A 70 -17.50 10.41 -10.49
N GLY A 71 -16.56 11.32 -10.26
CA GLY A 71 -16.53 12.17 -9.07
C GLY A 71 -16.10 11.41 -7.81
N LEU A 72 -15.07 10.55 -7.92
CA LEU A 72 -14.39 9.87 -6.81
C LEU A 72 -12.98 10.40 -6.68
N THR A 73 -12.54 10.77 -5.49
CA THR A 73 -11.14 11.17 -5.26
C THR A 73 -10.22 9.95 -5.30
N VAL A 74 -9.23 9.97 -6.18
CA VAL A 74 -8.21 8.91 -6.27
C VAL A 74 -6.88 9.44 -5.76
N ILE A 75 -6.31 8.75 -4.80
CA ILE A 75 -5.04 9.12 -4.14
C ILE A 75 -4.00 8.05 -4.45
N LEU A 76 -2.78 8.49 -4.75
CA LEU A 76 -1.63 7.61 -4.95
C LEU A 76 -1.08 7.12 -3.60
N GLY A 77 -0.83 5.83 -3.52
CA GLY A 77 -0.11 5.17 -2.45
C GLY A 77 0.70 4.01 -3.01
N MET A 78 1.33 3.26 -2.16
CA MET A 78 2.13 2.08 -2.53
C MET A 78 1.97 0.99 -1.47
N GLU A 79 2.07 -0.27 -1.87
CA GLU A 79 2.36 -1.36 -0.94
C GLU A 79 3.77 -1.90 -1.23
N VAL A 80 4.71 -1.54 -0.37
CA VAL A 80 6.13 -1.87 -0.52
C VAL A 80 6.45 -3.15 0.22
N ARG A 81 7.01 -4.15 -0.48
CA ARG A 81 7.63 -5.33 0.15
C ARG A 81 9.13 -5.24 0.10
N LEU A 82 9.75 -5.31 1.26
CA LEU A 82 11.21 -5.30 1.39
C LEU A 82 11.80 -6.67 1.09
N ASN A 83 13.01 -6.70 0.50
CA ASN A 83 13.69 -7.95 0.15
C ASN A 83 14.10 -8.79 1.37
N CYS A 84 14.03 -8.24 2.58
CA CYS A 84 14.47 -8.90 3.82
C CYS A 84 13.38 -9.72 4.53
N GLY A 85 12.11 -9.65 4.06
CA GLY A 85 11.02 -10.37 4.73
C GLY A 85 9.74 -10.45 3.90
N PRO A 86 8.72 -11.12 4.41
CA PRO A 86 7.42 -11.22 3.77
C PRO A 86 6.48 -10.04 4.08
N GLU A 87 6.93 -9.11 4.91
CA GLU A 87 6.12 -8.01 5.41
C GLU A 87 5.91 -6.93 4.34
N ASP A 88 4.69 -6.42 4.29
CA ASP A 88 4.28 -5.35 3.40
C ASP A 88 4.05 -4.04 4.19
N PHE A 89 4.36 -2.93 3.54
CA PHE A 89 4.24 -1.60 4.11
C PHE A 89 3.46 -0.69 3.15
N LEU A 90 2.41 -0.06 3.66
CA LEU A 90 1.65 0.94 2.93
C LEU A 90 2.31 2.31 3.10
N VAL A 91 2.64 2.94 1.98
CA VAL A 91 3.17 4.30 1.94
C VAL A 91 2.06 5.21 1.44
N TYR A 92 1.60 6.09 2.30
CA TYR A 92 0.60 7.11 1.98
C TYR A 92 1.24 8.48 1.84
N GLY A 93 0.75 9.25 0.89
CA GLY A 93 1.31 10.57 0.57
C GLY A 93 2.45 10.54 -0.45
N ALA A 94 2.76 9.36 -1.01
CA ALA A 94 3.70 9.25 -2.11
C ALA A 94 3.24 10.08 -3.32
N THR A 95 4.19 10.77 -3.94
CA THR A 95 3.99 11.48 -5.21
C THR A 95 4.59 10.68 -6.36
N GLU A 96 4.24 11.01 -7.59
CA GLU A 96 4.85 10.41 -8.78
C GLU A 96 6.38 10.60 -8.79
N GLU A 97 6.85 11.77 -8.33
CA GLU A 97 8.27 12.09 -8.21
C GLU A 97 8.95 11.23 -7.14
N PHE A 98 8.31 11.09 -5.95
CA PHE A 98 8.79 10.21 -4.90
C PHE A 98 9.02 8.79 -5.43
N ILE A 99 8.04 8.22 -6.12
CA ILE A 99 8.15 6.85 -6.66
C ILE A 99 9.30 6.76 -7.67
N ARG A 100 9.41 7.74 -8.56
CA ARG A 100 10.44 7.78 -9.58
C ARG A 100 11.85 7.86 -9.02
N GLU A 101 12.04 8.63 -7.96
CA GLU A 101 13.33 8.81 -7.29
C GLU A 101 13.76 7.63 -6.43
N HIS A 102 12.79 6.81 -5.99
CA HIS A 102 13.01 5.73 -5.03
C HIS A 102 12.62 4.34 -5.59
N MET A 103 12.98 4.07 -6.85
CA MET A 103 12.69 2.76 -7.47
C MET A 103 13.43 1.58 -6.82
N ASP A 104 14.34 1.83 -5.89
CA ASP A 104 15.14 0.85 -5.15
C ASP A 104 14.67 0.59 -3.71
N LEU A 105 13.52 1.12 -3.29
CA LEU A 105 12.96 0.96 -1.92
C LEU A 105 12.94 -0.48 -1.42
N CYS A 106 12.72 -1.46 -2.30
CA CYS A 106 12.69 -2.87 -1.92
C CYS A 106 14.01 -3.35 -1.26
N GLY A 107 15.11 -2.67 -1.53
CA GLY A 107 16.42 -2.97 -0.96
C GLY A 107 16.67 -2.40 0.43
N CYS A 108 15.81 -1.55 0.93
CA CYS A 108 15.95 -0.88 2.23
C CYS A 108 15.63 -1.82 3.41
N SER A 109 16.08 -1.47 4.59
CA SER A 109 15.55 -1.95 5.85
C SER A 109 14.27 -1.19 6.22
N GLN A 110 13.48 -1.71 7.17
CA GLN A 110 12.30 -1.01 7.70
C GLN A 110 12.65 0.41 8.19
N LYS A 111 13.77 0.54 8.90
CA LYS A 111 14.23 1.84 9.43
C LYS A 111 14.53 2.83 8.31
N GLU A 112 15.29 2.41 7.29
CA GLU A 112 15.63 3.27 6.15
C GLU A 112 14.36 3.67 5.38
N LEU A 113 13.43 2.74 5.13
CA LEU A 113 12.14 3.05 4.51
C LEU A 113 11.36 4.09 5.33
N TYR A 114 11.33 3.95 6.66
CA TYR A 114 10.68 4.91 7.53
C TYR A 114 11.34 6.31 7.43
N GLU A 115 12.67 6.37 7.50
CA GLU A 115 13.42 7.63 7.40
C GLU A 115 13.16 8.32 6.04
N ILE A 116 13.19 7.58 4.94
CA ILE A 116 12.84 8.09 3.60
C ILE A 116 11.40 8.63 3.59
N CYS A 117 10.44 7.91 4.15
CA CYS A 117 9.05 8.36 4.23
C CYS A 117 8.94 9.67 5.02
N GLN A 118 9.59 9.77 6.18
CA GLN A 118 9.54 10.98 7.02
C GLN A 118 10.15 12.19 6.31
N GLU A 119 11.27 12.02 5.62
CA GLU A 119 11.94 13.10 4.87
C GLU A 119 11.09 13.64 3.71
N ASN A 120 10.21 12.79 3.17
CA ASN A 120 9.33 13.14 2.06
C ASN A 120 7.87 13.44 2.47
N GLY A 121 7.57 13.49 3.78
CA GLY A 121 6.23 13.78 4.28
C GLY A 121 5.21 12.65 4.03
N CYS A 122 5.69 11.43 3.81
CA CYS A 122 4.87 10.24 3.68
C CYS A 122 4.58 9.60 5.04
N VAL A 123 3.51 8.84 5.11
CA VAL A 123 3.09 8.06 6.28
C VAL A 123 3.34 6.59 6.01
N LEU A 124 4.07 5.92 6.90
CA LEU A 124 4.40 4.49 6.80
C LEU A 124 3.52 3.65 7.72
N VAL A 125 2.75 2.73 7.14
CA VAL A 125 1.83 1.84 7.85
C VAL A 125 2.17 0.40 7.53
N GLN A 126 2.32 -0.47 8.54
CA GLN A 126 2.47 -1.89 8.23
C GLN A 126 1.14 -2.49 7.80
N ALA A 127 1.11 -3.09 6.61
CA ALA A 127 -0.03 -3.82 6.08
C ALA A 127 -0.21 -5.14 6.85
N HIS A 128 -1.46 -5.54 7.08
CA HIS A 128 -1.87 -6.86 7.62
C HIS A 128 -0.84 -7.55 8.54
N PRO A 129 -0.36 -6.94 9.65
CA PRO A 129 0.82 -7.37 10.42
C PRO A 129 0.71 -8.74 11.08
N PHE A 130 -0.49 -9.31 11.19
CA PHE A 130 -0.73 -10.64 11.77
C PHE A 130 -1.25 -11.66 10.75
N ARG A 131 -1.13 -11.37 9.45
CA ARG A 131 -1.42 -12.32 8.38
C ARG A 131 -0.19 -13.19 8.15
N GLU A 132 -0.27 -14.49 8.41
CA GLU A 132 0.86 -15.39 8.16
C GLU A 132 1.29 -15.37 6.67
N PRO A 133 2.60 -15.31 6.38
CA PRO A 133 3.74 -15.42 7.29
C PRO A 133 4.22 -14.10 7.90
N CYS A 134 3.53 -12.97 7.69
CA CYS A 134 3.91 -11.65 8.19
C CYS A 134 3.97 -11.60 9.72
N LYS A 135 4.89 -10.81 10.26
CA LYS A 135 5.04 -10.53 11.68
C LYS A 135 4.99 -9.02 11.90
N ILE A 136 4.47 -8.62 13.07
CA ILE A 136 4.53 -7.22 13.45
C ILE A 136 5.99 -6.76 13.53
N GLN A 137 6.27 -5.65 12.90
CA GLN A 137 7.59 -5.05 12.81
C GLN A 137 7.80 -4.02 13.92
N ASP A 138 9.01 -3.45 14.00
CA ASP A 138 9.35 -2.51 15.08
C ASP A 138 8.45 -1.27 15.00
N PRO A 139 7.59 -1.04 16.01
CA PRO A 139 6.70 0.11 16.02
C PRO A 139 7.44 1.46 16.09
N ALA A 140 8.72 1.50 16.49
CA ALA A 140 9.50 2.73 16.48
C ALA A 140 9.67 3.32 15.08
N TYR A 141 9.60 2.48 14.05
CA TYR A 141 9.73 2.84 12.64
C TYR A 141 8.42 2.63 11.87
N LEU A 142 7.28 2.99 12.49
CA LEU A 142 5.95 2.98 11.90
C LEU A 142 5.15 4.19 12.38
N ASP A 143 4.36 4.76 11.50
CA ASP A 143 3.31 5.72 11.85
C ASP A 143 1.99 5.03 12.19
N GLY A 144 1.79 3.82 11.68
CA GLY A 144 0.56 3.07 11.91
C GLY A 144 0.61 1.61 11.50
N VAL A 145 -0.54 0.97 11.66
CA VAL A 145 -0.80 -0.43 11.32
C VAL A 145 -2.16 -0.57 10.65
N GLU A 146 -2.31 -1.58 9.82
CA GLU A 146 -3.54 -1.82 9.10
C GLU A 146 -4.44 -2.87 9.77
N ARG A 147 -5.74 -2.53 9.89
CA ARG A 147 -6.81 -3.48 10.08
C ARG A 147 -7.28 -3.94 8.70
N ASN A 148 -6.98 -5.18 8.35
CA ASN A 148 -7.28 -5.74 7.04
C ASN A 148 -8.61 -6.50 7.06
N PHE A 149 -9.42 -6.35 6.02
CA PHE A 149 -10.73 -6.98 5.89
C PHE A 149 -10.78 -8.09 4.84
N ASN A 150 -9.64 -8.48 4.30
CA ASN A 150 -9.57 -9.67 3.45
C ASN A 150 -9.98 -10.91 4.25
N SER A 151 -11.06 -11.55 3.82
CA SER A 151 -11.75 -12.62 4.55
C SER A 151 -10.96 -13.94 4.69
N GLY A 152 -9.79 -14.05 4.07
CA GLY A 152 -8.97 -15.27 4.09
C GLY A 152 -8.10 -15.45 5.34
N HIS A 153 -8.07 -14.47 6.25
CA HIS A 153 -7.08 -14.43 7.32
C HIS A 153 -7.72 -14.39 8.70
N ASN A 154 -7.88 -15.58 9.29
CA ASN A 154 -8.48 -15.77 10.62
C ASN A 154 -7.66 -15.06 11.72
N ASN A 155 -8.37 -14.37 12.62
CA ASN A 155 -7.84 -13.74 13.84
C ASN A 155 -6.83 -12.61 13.64
N HIS A 156 -6.61 -12.13 12.42
CA HIS A 156 -5.70 -11.01 12.17
C HIS A 156 -6.09 -9.77 12.98
N ASN A 157 -7.35 -9.34 12.85
CA ASN A 157 -7.83 -8.12 13.51
C ASN A 157 -7.93 -8.26 15.02
N GLU A 158 -8.29 -9.43 15.54
CA GLU A 158 -8.30 -9.73 16.97
C GLU A 158 -6.90 -9.68 17.59
N ASN A 159 -5.91 -10.23 16.89
CA ASN A 159 -4.52 -10.17 17.31
C ASN A 159 -4.00 -8.73 17.28
N LEU A 160 -4.35 -7.97 16.25
CA LEU A 160 -4.02 -6.56 16.15
C LEU A 160 -4.63 -5.75 17.30
N ASP A 161 -5.93 -5.96 17.60
CA ASP A 161 -6.62 -5.30 18.69
C ASP A 161 -6.00 -5.63 20.06
N ALA A 162 -5.57 -6.87 20.25
CA ALA A 162 -4.87 -7.26 21.47
C ALA A 162 -3.50 -6.59 21.58
N TRP A 163 -2.76 -6.52 20.47
CA TRP A 163 -1.46 -5.89 20.41
C TRP A 163 -1.52 -4.37 20.63
N LEU A 164 -2.54 -3.68 20.12
CA LEU A 164 -2.73 -2.23 20.28
C LEU A 164 -3.08 -1.77 21.69
N LYS A 165 -3.37 -2.68 22.63
CA LYS A 165 -3.72 -2.32 24.03
C LYS A 165 -2.53 -1.81 24.84
N GLU A 166 -1.32 -2.03 24.38
CA GLU A 166 -0.12 -1.55 25.07
C GLU A 166 0.00 -0.01 24.94
N PRO A 167 0.22 0.73 26.03
CA PRO A 167 0.20 2.20 26.04
C PRO A 167 1.19 2.84 25.05
N GLU A 168 2.34 2.21 24.81
CA GLU A 168 3.36 2.71 23.89
C GLU A 168 2.89 2.77 22.44
N ARG A 169 1.77 2.10 22.12
CA ARG A 169 1.21 1.99 20.77
C ARG A 169 0.07 2.96 20.49
N GLU A 170 -0.35 3.75 21.50
CA GLU A 170 -1.43 4.76 21.37
C GLU A 170 -1.14 5.81 20.29
N ARG A 171 0.14 6.06 19.99
CA ARG A 171 0.55 6.98 18.94
C ARG A 171 0.30 6.48 17.51
N LEU A 172 0.15 5.16 17.34
CA LEU A 172 0.00 4.56 16.03
C LEU A 172 -1.40 4.78 15.47
N ILE A 173 -1.46 5.26 14.23
CA ILE A 173 -2.73 5.32 13.51
C ILE A 173 -3.16 3.92 13.09
N VAL A 174 -4.48 3.71 13.01
CA VAL A 174 -5.04 2.45 12.51
C VAL A 174 -5.77 2.72 11.21
N THR A 175 -5.19 2.26 10.12
CA THR A 175 -5.84 2.32 8.80
C THR A 175 -6.76 1.11 8.58
N ARG A 176 -7.52 1.12 7.49
CA ARG A 176 -8.42 0.03 7.11
C ARG A 176 -8.37 -0.17 5.60
N GLY A 177 -8.26 -1.41 5.17
CA GLY A 177 -8.25 -1.76 3.77
C GLY A 177 -8.81 -3.15 3.49
N SER A 178 -9.15 -3.39 2.23
CA SER A 178 -9.67 -4.67 1.77
C SER A 178 -8.58 -5.59 1.22
N ASP A 179 -7.51 -5.00 0.71
CA ASP A 179 -6.43 -5.74 0.05
C ASP A 179 -7.01 -6.60 -1.10
N CYS A 180 -7.82 -5.95 -1.94
CA CYS A 180 -8.51 -6.58 -3.09
C CYS A 180 -7.89 -6.11 -4.40
#